data_93c6669b64a3a6eaf983a9dc5f259797
#
_entry.id   93c6669b64a3a6eaf983a9dc5f259797
#
_cell.length_a   1.000
_cell.length_b   1.000
_cell.length_c   1.000
_cell.angle_alpha   90.00
_cell.angle_beta   90.00
_cell.angle_gamma   90.00
#
_symmetry.space_group_name_H-M   'P 1'
#
loop_
_entity.id
_entity.type
_entity.pdbx_description
1 polymer ?
#
loop_
_entity_poly.entity_id
_entity_poly.type
_entity_poly.pdbx_seq_one_letter_code
_entity_poly.pdbx_strand_id
1 'polypeptide(L)'
;MKLKTRIKISMVGIMAAMVAIYTAIILGSTIQTYRRDMEDSLRSVGEQKLMTMDSLMNTMVTITEKPLFDNTILSILRKSAEDYRQAQTGYQQYLDYETVNARLYTEMFYENEYVYSITLFGFHTETAYTKQRSGKGLLPGDPREAEWVQRLRQTNGRQALIFPLREDDLYPGEEPVISVGRLLMDPIGQQPLGLIRVDIAARMI
;
A
#
# COMPACT_ATOMS: atom_id res chain seq x y z
N MET A 1 69.74 -38.19 -20.23
CA MET A 1 68.92 -37.86 -19.06
C MET A 1 68.77 -39.08 -18.19
N LYS A 2 69.24 -39.08 -16.93
CA LYS A 2 69.28 -40.26 -16.04
C LYS A 2 67.84 -40.69 -15.72
N LEU A 3 67.56 -41.98 -15.71
CA LEU A 3 66.22 -42.58 -15.48
C LEU A 3 65.50 -41.97 -14.26
N LYS A 4 66.22 -41.70 -13.15
CA LYS A 4 65.73 -41.02 -11.96
C LYS A 4 65.10 -39.65 -12.20
N THR A 5 65.63 -38.86 -13.16
CA THR A 5 65.12 -37.55 -13.48
C THR A 5 63.79 -37.63 -14.26
N ARG A 6 63.63 -38.61 -15.17
CA ARG A 6 62.39 -38.87 -15.88
C ARG A 6 61.24 -39.29 -14.94
N ILE A 7 61.52 -40.16 -13.98
CA ILE A 7 60.55 -40.60 -12.98
C ILE A 7 60.10 -39.45 -12.08
N LYS A 8 61.01 -38.57 -11.64
CA LYS A 8 60.68 -37.41 -10.82
C LYS A 8 59.77 -36.44 -11.60
N ILE A 9 60.08 -36.13 -12.89
CA ILE A 9 59.28 -35.22 -13.72
C ILE A 9 57.89 -35.80 -13.94
N SER A 10 57.79 -37.13 -14.21
CA SER A 10 56.48 -37.79 -14.37
C SER A 10 55.63 -37.72 -13.10
N MET A 11 56.21 -37.98 -11.92
CA MET A 11 55.49 -37.88 -10.62
C MET A 11 55.01 -36.47 -10.35
N VAL A 12 55.82 -35.45 -10.57
CA VAL A 12 55.43 -34.04 -10.40
C VAL A 12 54.30 -33.69 -11.38
N GLY A 13 54.37 -34.16 -12.63
CA GLY A 13 53.29 -33.95 -13.61
C GLY A 13 51.98 -34.57 -13.21
N ILE A 14 52.00 -35.81 -12.69
CA ILE A 14 50.78 -36.48 -12.22
C ILE A 14 50.20 -35.77 -10.98
N MET A 15 51.02 -35.35 -10.02
CA MET A 15 50.55 -34.56 -8.87
C MET A 15 49.93 -33.22 -9.30
N ALA A 16 50.54 -32.52 -10.20
CA ALA A 16 50.02 -31.27 -10.71
C ALA A 16 48.66 -31.44 -11.44
N ALA A 17 48.54 -32.52 -12.24
CA ALA A 17 47.27 -32.86 -12.90
C ALA A 17 46.17 -33.22 -11.88
N MET A 18 46.47 -33.98 -10.84
CA MET A 18 45.51 -34.30 -9.79
C MET A 18 45.05 -33.05 -9.04
N VAL A 19 45.94 -32.16 -8.67
CA VAL A 19 45.61 -30.89 -8.02
C VAL A 19 44.69 -30.02 -8.91
N ALA A 20 45.04 -29.92 -10.19
CA ALA A 20 44.23 -29.16 -11.14
C ALA A 20 42.82 -29.73 -11.28
N ILE A 21 42.66 -31.04 -11.41
CA ILE A 21 41.35 -31.71 -11.48
C ILE A 21 40.55 -31.50 -10.20
N TYR A 22 41.18 -31.66 -9.04
CA TYR A 22 40.53 -31.47 -7.75
C TYR A 22 40.06 -30.03 -7.55
N THR A 23 40.91 -29.07 -7.91
CA THR A 23 40.55 -27.63 -7.88
C THR A 23 39.39 -27.30 -8.82
N ALA A 24 39.37 -27.88 -10.02
CA ALA A 24 38.28 -27.66 -10.97
C ALA A 24 36.94 -28.23 -10.45
N ILE A 25 36.97 -29.41 -9.83
CA ILE A 25 35.76 -30.02 -9.22
C ILE A 25 35.25 -29.16 -8.06
N ILE A 26 36.12 -28.73 -7.16
CA ILE A 26 35.73 -27.87 -6.02
C ILE A 26 35.16 -26.55 -6.54
N LEU A 27 35.84 -25.90 -7.50
CA LEU A 27 35.38 -24.62 -8.05
C LEU A 27 34.01 -24.78 -8.71
N GLY A 28 33.82 -25.83 -9.52
CA GLY A 28 32.54 -26.13 -10.17
C GLY A 28 31.42 -26.37 -9.15
N SER A 29 31.68 -27.18 -8.13
CA SER A 29 30.74 -27.47 -7.04
C SER A 29 30.38 -26.18 -6.27
N THR A 30 31.39 -25.38 -5.93
CA THR A 30 31.19 -24.14 -5.17
C THR A 30 30.35 -23.13 -5.97
N ILE A 31 30.64 -22.96 -7.27
CA ILE A 31 29.85 -22.07 -8.13
C ILE A 31 28.40 -22.54 -8.22
N GLN A 32 28.19 -23.84 -8.37
CA GLN A 32 26.82 -24.40 -8.47
C GLN A 32 26.04 -24.24 -7.17
N THR A 33 26.69 -24.47 -6.02
CA THR A 33 26.07 -24.25 -4.71
C THR A 33 25.72 -22.77 -4.52
N TYR A 34 26.67 -21.88 -4.83
CA TYR A 34 26.45 -20.43 -4.70
C TYR A 34 25.28 -19.93 -5.55
N ARG A 35 25.14 -20.45 -6.78
CA ARG A 35 23.96 -20.12 -7.63
C ARG A 35 22.65 -20.57 -7.03
N ARG A 36 22.58 -21.80 -6.53
CA ARG A 36 21.38 -22.32 -5.87
C ARG A 36 21.01 -21.51 -4.64
N ASP A 37 21.98 -21.27 -3.76
CA ASP A 37 21.76 -20.49 -2.55
C ASP A 37 21.27 -19.06 -2.87
N MET A 38 21.80 -18.47 -3.95
CA MET A 38 21.36 -17.15 -4.42
C MET A 38 19.95 -17.18 -4.98
N GLU A 39 19.61 -18.19 -5.80
CA GLU A 39 18.26 -18.39 -6.33
C GLU A 39 17.23 -18.60 -5.21
N ASP A 40 17.56 -19.45 -4.25
CA ASP A 40 16.69 -19.74 -3.09
C ASP A 40 16.54 -18.51 -2.19
N SER A 41 17.60 -17.74 -1.99
CA SER A 41 17.56 -16.47 -1.23
C SER A 41 16.70 -15.43 -1.94
N LEU A 42 16.87 -15.24 -3.24
CA LEU A 42 16.05 -14.29 -4.03
C LEU A 42 14.59 -14.69 -4.04
N ARG A 43 14.31 -15.98 -4.16
CA ARG A 43 12.94 -16.51 -4.10
C ARG A 43 12.32 -16.26 -2.73
N SER A 44 13.02 -16.56 -1.65
CA SER A 44 12.56 -16.33 -0.28
C SER A 44 12.27 -14.86 0.00
N VAL A 45 13.17 -13.96 -0.44
CA VAL A 45 12.96 -12.51 -0.33
C VAL A 45 11.74 -12.07 -1.14
N GLY A 46 11.56 -12.60 -2.35
CA GLY A 46 10.38 -12.33 -3.19
C GLY A 46 9.08 -12.78 -2.54
N GLU A 47 9.04 -13.98 -1.99
CA GLU A 47 7.87 -14.53 -1.28
C GLU A 47 7.55 -13.69 -0.02
N GLN A 48 8.56 -13.30 0.75
CA GLN A 48 8.39 -12.44 1.93
C GLN A 48 7.82 -11.07 1.56
N LYS A 49 8.30 -10.48 0.46
CA LYS A 49 7.78 -9.20 -0.03
C LYS A 49 6.33 -9.30 -0.46
N LEU A 50 5.95 -10.37 -1.16
CA LEU A 50 4.56 -10.61 -1.55
C LEU A 50 3.65 -10.76 -0.33
N MET A 51 4.05 -11.52 0.68
CA MET A 51 3.29 -11.66 1.94
C MET A 51 3.12 -10.32 2.67
N THR A 52 4.17 -9.50 2.69
CA THR A 52 4.10 -8.15 3.26
C THR A 52 3.11 -7.29 2.50
N MET A 53 3.15 -7.31 1.17
CA MET A 53 2.25 -6.58 0.31
C MET A 53 0.78 -6.99 0.54
N ASP A 54 0.50 -8.29 0.58
CA ASP A 54 -0.83 -8.82 0.86
C ASP A 54 -1.34 -8.36 2.24
N SER A 55 -0.48 -8.39 3.26
CA SER A 55 -0.81 -7.91 4.59
C SER A 55 -1.14 -6.42 4.60
N LEU A 56 -0.36 -5.60 3.89
CA LEU A 56 -0.61 -4.17 3.74
C LEU A 56 -1.93 -3.90 3.03
N MET A 57 -2.21 -4.61 1.93
CA MET A 57 -3.47 -4.46 1.20
C MET A 57 -4.67 -4.84 2.08
N ASN A 58 -4.60 -5.92 2.82
CA ASN A 58 -5.65 -6.33 3.77
C ASN A 58 -5.85 -5.29 4.88
N THR A 59 -4.78 -4.70 5.39
CA THR A 59 -4.86 -3.62 6.38
C THR A 59 -5.59 -2.40 5.79
N MET A 60 -5.25 -1.98 4.57
CA MET A 60 -5.94 -0.87 3.89
C MET A 60 -7.42 -1.16 3.67
N VAL A 61 -7.76 -2.37 3.23
CA VAL A 61 -9.17 -2.81 3.08
C VAL A 61 -9.90 -2.68 4.42
N THR A 62 -9.30 -3.17 5.50
CA THR A 62 -9.87 -3.07 6.86
C THR A 62 -10.06 -1.61 7.29
N ILE A 63 -9.10 -0.73 7.01
CA ILE A 63 -9.25 0.70 7.29
C ILE A 63 -10.43 1.30 6.55
N THR A 64 -10.66 0.91 5.28
CA THR A 64 -11.83 1.40 4.52
C THR A 64 -13.17 0.92 5.07
N GLU A 65 -13.19 -0.10 5.92
CA GLU A 65 -14.41 -0.60 6.55
C GLU A 65 -14.75 0.12 7.85
N LYS A 66 -13.76 0.63 8.57
CA LYS A 66 -13.93 1.27 9.88
C LYS A 66 -15.05 2.32 9.93
N PRO A 67 -15.20 3.24 8.94
CA PRO A 67 -16.26 4.23 8.95
C PRO A 67 -17.68 3.62 8.93
N LEU A 68 -17.85 2.42 8.38
CA LEU A 68 -19.15 1.74 8.32
C LEU A 68 -19.64 1.26 9.71
N PHE A 69 -18.73 1.14 10.66
CA PHE A 69 -19.00 0.74 12.04
C PHE A 69 -18.95 1.91 13.04
N ASP A 70 -18.56 3.12 12.56
CA ASP A 70 -18.54 4.33 13.39
C ASP A 70 -19.84 5.13 13.23
N ASN A 71 -20.74 4.99 14.22
CA ASN A 71 -22.01 5.70 14.22
C ASN A 71 -21.87 7.23 14.20
N THR A 72 -20.76 7.78 14.72
CA THR A 72 -20.50 9.20 14.72
C THR A 72 -20.20 9.67 13.28
N ILE A 73 -19.31 8.97 12.58
CA ILE A 73 -19.00 9.26 11.17
C ILE A 73 -20.26 9.12 10.32
N LEU A 74 -21.00 8.01 10.47
CA LEU A 74 -22.23 7.79 9.69
C LEU A 74 -23.28 8.87 9.95
N SER A 75 -23.47 9.31 11.20
CA SER A 75 -24.43 10.35 11.53
C SER A 75 -24.07 11.71 10.90
N ILE A 76 -22.78 12.02 10.83
CA ILE A 76 -22.27 13.24 10.18
C ILE A 76 -22.45 13.14 8.66
N LEU A 77 -22.10 12.01 8.04
CA LEU A 77 -22.23 11.83 6.59
C LEU A 77 -23.69 11.84 6.10
N ARG A 78 -24.67 11.57 6.98
CA ARG A 78 -26.10 11.68 6.65
C ARG A 78 -26.61 13.12 6.62
N LYS A 79 -25.91 14.06 7.26
CA LYS A 79 -26.27 15.48 7.24
C LYS A 79 -26.14 16.04 5.83
N SER A 80 -27.05 16.90 5.44
CA SER A 80 -26.97 17.61 4.15
C SER A 80 -26.26 18.96 4.32
N ALA A 81 -25.80 19.54 3.22
CA ALA A 81 -25.29 20.91 3.21
C ALA A 81 -26.37 21.92 3.64
N GLU A 82 -27.66 21.60 3.45
CA GLU A 82 -28.78 22.41 3.88
C GLU A 82 -28.95 22.41 5.40
N ASP A 83 -28.71 21.26 6.07
CA ASP A 83 -28.78 21.19 7.54
C ASP A 83 -27.79 22.16 8.19
N TYR A 84 -26.58 22.33 7.59
CA TYR A 84 -25.59 23.29 8.08
C TYR A 84 -25.98 24.75 7.78
N ARG A 85 -26.65 25.02 6.65
CA ARG A 85 -27.14 26.37 6.32
C ARG A 85 -28.27 26.80 7.25
N GLN A 86 -29.18 25.90 7.59
CA GLN A 86 -30.29 26.17 8.48
C GLN A 86 -29.86 26.38 9.94
N ALA A 87 -28.74 25.73 10.36
CA ALA A 87 -28.19 25.92 11.71
C ALA A 87 -27.63 27.32 11.97
N GLN A 88 -27.60 28.22 10.97
CA GLN A 88 -27.13 29.62 11.00
C GLN A 88 -25.70 29.83 11.57
N THR A 89 -24.98 28.77 11.87
CA THR A 89 -23.63 28.85 12.39
C THR A 89 -22.74 27.82 11.69
N GLY A 90 -21.71 28.27 11.00
CA GLY A 90 -20.65 27.38 10.49
C GLY A 90 -19.91 26.60 11.59
N TYR A 91 -20.24 26.86 12.84
CA TYR A 91 -19.65 26.24 14.01
C TYR A 91 -19.95 24.73 14.09
N GLN A 92 -21.20 24.31 13.80
CA GLN A 92 -21.55 22.89 13.82
C GLN A 92 -20.82 22.13 12.69
N GLN A 93 -20.73 22.72 11.50
CA GLN A 93 -19.97 22.13 10.41
C GLN A 93 -18.48 21.99 10.75
N TYR A 94 -17.93 22.99 11.40
CA TYR A 94 -16.54 22.94 11.90
C TYR A 94 -16.34 21.84 12.96
N LEU A 95 -17.25 21.73 13.92
CA LEU A 95 -17.19 20.66 14.93
C LEU A 95 -17.29 19.27 14.33
N ASP A 96 -18.19 19.08 13.37
CA ASP A 96 -18.36 17.80 12.66
C ASP A 96 -17.09 17.50 11.85
N TYR A 97 -16.51 18.51 11.18
CA TYR A 97 -15.24 18.38 10.46
C TYR A 97 -14.11 17.93 11.37
N GLU A 98 -13.91 18.61 12.50
CA GLU A 98 -12.89 18.24 13.48
C GLU A 98 -13.14 16.85 14.08
N THR A 99 -14.40 16.51 14.34
CA THR A 99 -14.76 15.20 14.88
C THR A 99 -14.38 14.08 13.92
N VAL A 100 -14.74 14.19 12.64
CA VAL A 100 -14.38 13.18 11.62
C VAL A 100 -12.87 13.11 11.44
N ASN A 101 -12.20 14.24 11.36
CA ASN A 101 -10.74 14.28 11.24
C ASN A 101 -10.01 13.67 12.43
N ALA A 102 -10.50 13.90 13.65
CA ALA A 102 -9.94 13.28 14.84
C ALA A 102 -10.09 11.75 14.82
N ARG A 103 -11.26 11.25 14.40
CA ARG A 103 -11.51 9.81 14.22
C ARG A 103 -10.63 9.19 13.15
N LEU A 104 -10.53 9.81 11.98
CA LEU A 104 -9.64 9.36 10.91
C LEU A 104 -8.19 9.31 11.38
N TYR A 105 -7.74 10.34 12.13
CA TYR A 105 -6.39 10.39 12.64
C TYR A 105 -6.13 9.30 13.68
N THR A 106 -6.95 9.22 14.72
CA THR A 106 -6.68 8.37 15.88
C THR A 106 -6.88 6.88 15.56
N GLU A 107 -7.96 6.54 14.85
CA GLU A 107 -8.37 5.14 14.70
C GLU A 107 -7.84 4.50 13.42
N MET A 108 -7.45 5.29 12.42
CA MET A 108 -7.12 4.78 11.10
C MET A 108 -5.72 5.14 10.63
N PHE A 109 -5.23 6.32 10.99
CA PHE A 109 -3.98 6.86 10.45
C PHE A 109 -2.80 6.69 11.42
N TYR A 110 -2.97 7.04 12.68
CA TYR A 110 -1.88 7.08 13.66
C TYR A 110 -1.25 5.71 13.89
N GLU A 111 -2.05 4.67 14.02
CA GLU A 111 -1.61 3.31 14.28
C GLU A 111 -1.01 2.61 13.04
N ASN A 112 -1.17 3.19 11.85
CA ASN A 112 -0.79 2.57 10.58
C ASN A 112 0.31 3.38 9.89
N GLU A 113 1.57 3.11 10.25
CA GLU A 113 2.73 3.84 9.73
C GLU A 113 2.89 3.82 8.20
N TYR A 114 2.39 2.77 7.54
CA TYR A 114 2.43 2.61 6.09
C TYR A 114 1.38 3.46 5.36
N VAL A 115 0.34 3.91 6.05
CA VAL A 115 -0.68 4.76 5.45
C VAL A 115 -0.10 6.15 5.20
N TYR A 116 -0.10 6.55 3.93
CA TYR A 116 0.37 7.85 3.48
C TYR A 116 -0.71 8.92 3.60
N SER A 117 -1.91 8.61 3.11
CA SER A 117 -3.08 9.47 3.25
C SER A 117 -4.37 8.71 3.42
N ILE A 118 -5.35 9.35 4.05
CA ILE A 118 -6.75 8.91 4.12
C ILE A 118 -7.61 10.09 3.70
N THR A 119 -8.50 9.84 2.76
CA THR A 119 -9.51 10.80 2.31
C THR A 119 -10.89 10.17 2.45
N LEU A 120 -11.74 10.81 3.22
CA LEU A 120 -13.16 10.50 3.33
C LEU A 120 -13.94 11.65 2.69
N PHE A 121 -14.77 11.38 1.71
CA PHE A 121 -15.62 12.37 1.05
C PHE A 121 -17.09 12.06 1.28
N GLY A 122 -17.82 13.00 1.90
CA GLY A 122 -19.26 12.90 2.12
C GLY A 122 -20.05 13.47 0.96
N PHE A 123 -20.96 12.68 0.38
CA PHE A 123 -21.76 13.12 -0.77
C PHE A 123 -22.83 14.13 -0.40
N HIS A 124 -23.43 13.99 0.78
CA HIS A 124 -24.47 14.91 1.24
C HIS A 124 -23.91 16.16 1.91
N THR A 125 -22.82 16.00 2.65
CA THR A 125 -22.13 17.13 3.27
C THR A 125 -21.29 17.94 2.29
N GLU A 126 -20.98 17.38 1.13
CA GLU A 126 -20.06 17.94 0.10
C GLU A 126 -18.68 18.30 0.69
N THR A 127 -18.26 17.56 1.72
CA THR A 127 -17.05 17.87 2.48
C THR A 127 -16.04 16.73 2.33
N ALA A 128 -14.78 17.08 2.10
CA ALA A 128 -13.65 16.17 2.12
C ALA A 128 -12.93 16.27 3.47
N TYR A 129 -12.83 15.15 4.16
CA TYR A 129 -12.08 14.98 5.38
C TYR A 129 -10.78 14.27 5.05
N THR A 130 -9.64 14.88 5.37
CA THR A 130 -8.36 14.34 4.90
C THR A 130 -7.31 14.34 5.98
N LYS A 131 -6.51 13.28 6.00
CA LYS A 131 -5.26 13.21 6.75
C LYS A 131 -4.15 12.70 5.85
N GLN A 132 -3.04 13.41 5.84
CA GLN A 132 -1.88 13.10 5.03
C GLN A 132 -0.59 13.38 5.84
N ARG A 133 0.44 12.57 5.61
CA ARG A 133 1.71 12.70 6.33
C ARG A 133 2.51 13.96 5.95
N SER A 134 2.37 14.42 4.70
CA SER A 134 3.06 15.63 4.24
C SER A 134 2.39 16.93 4.68
N GLY A 135 1.15 16.87 5.16
CA GLY A 135 0.39 18.06 5.59
C GLY A 135 -0.08 18.97 4.43
N LYS A 136 0.04 18.53 3.18
CA LYS A 136 -0.43 19.31 2.02
C LYS A 136 -1.96 19.22 1.88
N GLY A 137 -2.56 20.25 1.30
CA GLY A 137 -3.98 20.28 1.01
C GLY A 137 -4.34 19.48 -0.24
N LEU A 138 -5.62 19.11 -0.36
CA LEU A 138 -6.17 18.50 -1.57
C LEU A 138 -6.04 19.42 -2.80
N LEU A 139 -5.87 18.79 -3.97
CA LEU A 139 -6.03 19.50 -5.24
C LEU A 139 -7.47 20.03 -5.39
N PRO A 140 -7.64 21.24 -5.98
CA PRO A 140 -8.96 21.74 -6.29
C PRO A 140 -9.62 20.84 -7.34
N GLY A 141 -10.88 20.49 -7.10
CA GLY A 141 -11.70 19.68 -8.00
C GLY A 141 -12.81 18.97 -7.23
N ASP A 142 -13.81 18.48 -7.96
CA ASP A 142 -14.84 17.64 -7.38
C ASP A 142 -14.42 16.17 -7.47
N PRO A 143 -14.12 15.49 -6.36
CA PRO A 143 -13.75 14.10 -6.38
C PRO A 143 -14.78 13.19 -7.04
N ARG A 144 -16.07 13.62 -7.10
CA ARG A 144 -17.17 12.85 -7.71
C ARG A 144 -17.00 12.62 -9.20
N GLU A 145 -16.26 13.48 -9.89
CA GLU A 145 -16.00 13.40 -11.33
C GLU A 145 -14.84 12.47 -11.69
N ALA A 146 -14.03 12.08 -10.70
CA ALA A 146 -12.87 11.22 -10.93
C ALA A 146 -13.28 9.82 -11.40
N GLU A 147 -12.53 9.26 -12.35
CA GLU A 147 -12.79 7.92 -12.92
C GLU A 147 -12.86 6.83 -11.85
N TRP A 148 -11.97 6.88 -10.85
CA TRP A 148 -11.93 5.91 -9.77
C TRP A 148 -13.19 5.94 -8.91
N VAL A 149 -13.84 7.09 -8.74
CA VAL A 149 -15.13 7.23 -8.04
C VAL A 149 -16.26 6.55 -8.83
N GLN A 150 -16.27 6.70 -10.14
CA GLN A 150 -17.27 6.03 -10.99
C GLN A 150 -17.12 4.50 -10.89
N ARG A 151 -15.90 4.01 -10.85
CA ARG A 151 -15.63 2.57 -10.63
C ARG A 151 -16.11 2.11 -9.25
N LEU A 152 -15.89 2.88 -8.19
CA LEU A 152 -16.38 2.55 -6.84
C LEU A 152 -17.91 2.50 -6.77
N ARG A 153 -18.60 3.39 -7.46
CA ARG A 153 -20.09 3.40 -7.51
C ARG A 153 -20.66 2.10 -8.09
N GLN A 154 -19.95 1.46 -9.01
CA GLN A 154 -20.38 0.19 -9.61
C GLN A 154 -20.32 -0.98 -8.60
N THR A 155 -19.55 -0.87 -7.51
CA THR A 155 -19.46 -1.92 -6.49
C THR A 155 -20.66 -1.97 -5.54
N ASN A 156 -21.50 -0.94 -5.53
CA ASN A 156 -22.58 -0.76 -4.56
C ASN A 156 -22.11 -0.89 -3.09
N GLY A 157 -20.88 -0.50 -2.80
CA GLY A 157 -20.26 -0.54 -1.47
C GLY A 157 -19.88 -1.95 -0.96
N ARG A 158 -20.17 -3.01 -1.73
CA ARG A 158 -19.91 -4.39 -1.30
C ARG A 158 -18.43 -4.72 -1.20
N GLN A 159 -17.61 -4.07 -2.02
CA GLN A 159 -16.18 -4.37 -2.14
C GLN A 159 -15.35 -3.09 -2.10
N ALA A 160 -14.16 -3.18 -1.52
CA ALA A 160 -13.11 -2.21 -1.75
C ALA A 160 -12.45 -2.51 -3.12
N LEU A 161 -12.05 -1.47 -3.83
CA LEU A 161 -11.27 -1.58 -5.05
C LEU A 161 -9.82 -1.17 -4.77
N ILE A 162 -8.88 -1.96 -5.31
CA ILE A 162 -7.47 -1.63 -5.31
C ILE A 162 -7.15 -0.92 -6.62
N PHE A 163 -6.53 0.24 -6.53
CA PHE A 163 -6.03 1.00 -7.64
C PHE A 163 -4.51 0.85 -7.70
N PRO A 164 -3.96 0.41 -8.85
CA PRO A 164 -2.53 0.17 -8.98
C PRO A 164 -1.72 1.45 -8.78
N LEU A 165 -0.40 1.29 -8.73
CA LEU A 165 0.54 2.39 -8.62
C LEU A 165 0.28 3.45 -9.69
N ARG A 166 0.10 4.71 -9.25
CA ARG A 166 -0.18 5.87 -10.10
C ARG A 166 0.33 7.14 -9.44
N GLU A 167 0.43 8.19 -10.21
CA GLU A 167 0.62 9.53 -9.64
C GLU A 167 -0.58 9.88 -8.76
N ASP A 168 -0.31 10.53 -7.63
CA ASP A 168 -1.39 10.95 -6.74
C ASP A 168 -2.19 12.09 -7.37
N ASP A 169 -3.46 11.83 -7.66
CA ASP A 169 -4.40 12.75 -8.28
C ASP A 169 -5.14 13.64 -7.26
N LEU A 170 -4.93 13.41 -5.96
CA LEU A 170 -5.55 14.20 -4.90
C LEU A 170 -4.61 15.25 -4.30
N TYR A 171 -3.29 15.05 -4.41
CA TYR A 171 -2.30 15.93 -3.80
C TYR A 171 -1.23 16.36 -4.80
N PRO A 172 -0.89 17.65 -4.90
CA PRO A 172 0.03 18.15 -5.90
C PRO A 172 1.48 17.73 -5.64
N GLY A 173 2.14 17.23 -6.69
CA GLY A 173 3.57 16.95 -6.68
C GLY A 173 4.00 15.85 -5.70
N GLU A 174 3.11 14.91 -5.42
CA GLU A 174 3.37 13.78 -4.54
C GLU A 174 3.93 12.57 -5.31
N GLU A 175 4.56 11.69 -4.55
CA GLU A 175 5.08 10.44 -5.09
C GLU A 175 3.94 9.48 -5.50
N PRO A 176 4.21 8.51 -6.38
CA PRO A 176 3.23 7.52 -6.79
C PRO A 176 2.69 6.72 -5.60
N VAL A 177 1.39 6.43 -5.63
CA VAL A 177 0.67 5.73 -4.57
C VAL A 177 -0.06 4.49 -5.08
N ILE A 178 -0.23 3.52 -4.21
CA ILE A 178 -1.24 2.46 -4.35
C ILE A 178 -2.40 2.84 -3.45
N SER A 179 -3.60 2.77 -3.99
CA SER A 179 -4.80 3.21 -3.28
C SER A 179 -5.79 2.08 -3.10
N VAL A 180 -6.48 2.07 -1.97
CA VAL A 180 -7.69 1.25 -1.75
C VAL A 180 -8.85 2.18 -1.49
N GLY A 181 -9.92 2.03 -2.26
CA GLY A 181 -11.12 2.84 -2.15
C GLY A 181 -12.36 2.01 -1.88
N ARG A 182 -13.31 2.57 -1.15
CA ARG A 182 -14.61 1.96 -0.88
C ARG A 182 -15.73 3.01 -0.93
N LEU A 183 -16.85 2.63 -1.52
CA LEU A 183 -18.09 3.37 -1.42
C LEU A 183 -18.74 3.07 -0.07
N LEU A 184 -19.08 4.10 0.69
CA LEU A 184 -19.75 3.99 1.97
C LEU A 184 -21.26 4.06 1.75
N MET A 185 -21.94 2.94 2.04
CA MET A 185 -23.39 2.84 1.95
C MET A 185 -24.02 3.01 3.32
N ASP A 186 -25.15 3.68 3.38
CA ASP A 186 -25.94 3.73 4.62
C ASP A 186 -26.45 2.32 4.95
N PRO A 187 -26.11 1.77 6.13
CA PRO A 187 -26.59 0.46 6.55
C PRO A 187 -28.13 0.38 6.64
N ILE A 188 -28.80 1.50 6.87
CA ILE A 188 -30.26 1.59 7.03
C ILE A 188 -30.94 1.91 5.70
N GLY A 189 -30.52 3.00 5.04
CA GLY A 189 -31.19 3.52 3.85
C GLY A 189 -30.69 2.95 2.52
N GLN A 190 -29.61 2.16 2.53
CA GLN A 190 -28.93 1.63 1.34
C GLN A 190 -28.55 2.70 0.31
N GLN A 191 -28.40 3.94 0.75
CA GLN A 191 -27.98 5.08 -0.09
C GLN A 191 -26.47 5.31 0.06
N PRO A 192 -25.79 5.78 -0.99
CA PRO A 192 -24.40 6.13 -0.91
C PRO A 192 -24.20 7.41 -0.07
N LEU A 193 -23.56 7.30 1.08
CA LEU A 193 -23.23 8.43 1.96
C LEU A 193 -21.95 9.14 1.55
N GLY A 194 -21.02 8.41 0.97
CA GLY A 194 -19.72 8.95 0.63
C GLY A 194 -18.76 7.88 0.10
N LEU A 195 -17.50 8.20 0.10
CA LEU A 195 -16.43 7.28 -0.23
C LEU A 195 -15.23 7.49 0.70
N ILE A 196 -14.45 6.42 0.89
CA ILE A 196 -13.15 6.49 1.56
C ILE A 196 -12.08 5.99 0.61
N ARG A 197 -10.93 6.63 0.62
CA ARG A 197 -9.71 6.22 -0.06
C ARG A 197 -8.55 6.24 0.92
N VAL A 198 -7.77 5.19 0.90
CA VAL A 198 -6.54 5.01 1.69
C VAL A 198 -5.39 4.82 0.73
N ASP A 199 -4.31 5.54 0.92
CA ASP A 199 -3.14 5.53 0.03
C ASP A 199 -1.90 5.07 0.78
N ILE A 200 -1.06 4.27 0.10
CA ILE A 200 0.31 3.93 0.52
C ILE A 200 1.27 4.52 -0.52
N ALA A 201 2.28 5.22 -0.08
CA ALA A 201 3.32 5.72 -0.98
C ALA A 201 4.21 4.59 -1.50
N ALA A 202 4.60 4.66 -2.79
CA ALA A 202 5.40 3.63 -3.45
C ALA A 202 6.69 3.27 -2.70
N ARG A 203 7.33 4.23 -2.06
CA ARG A 203 8.56 4.01 -1.28
C ARG A 203 8.38 3.12 -0.05
N MET A 204 7.15 2.89 0.38
CA MET A 204 6.83 2.10 1.58
C MET A 204 6.69 0.60 1.27
N ILE A 205 6.77 0.22 -0.01
CA ILE A 205 6.63 -1.13 -0.56
C ILE A 205 7.99 -1.65 -1.02
#